data_603d9788faefd68d0a0fea60140f13b9
#
_entry.id   603d9788faefd68d0a0fea60140f13b9
#
_cell.length_a   1.000
_cell.length_b   1.000
_cell.length_c   1.000
_cell.angle_alpha   90.00
_cell.angle_beta   90.00
_cell.angle_gamma   90.00
#
_symmetry.space_group_name_H-M   'P 1'
#
loop_
_entity.id
_entity.type
_entity.pdbx_description
1 polymer ?
#
loop_
_entity_poly.entity_id
_entity_poly.type
_entity_poly.pdbx_seq_one_letter_code
_entity_poly.pdbx_strand_id
1 'polypeptide(L)'
;PMATEKSVGEGEVSEGLCDYYREKTAGGYFGLVITEHSYINKEGQASVGQVSVSCDTDIEGLKRLVEVVHVSGSKVIAQINHAGGKAICALDGSVTAPAPTGMPYTTTRGEAVEAHTMSQAEIDQVIADFAAAARRVKAAGYDGVEIHSAHGYLLNQFYSPISNRREDSYTGETIEGRT
;
A
#
# COMPACT_ATOMS: atom_id res chain seq x y z
N PRO A 1 9.91 5.04 -4.61
CA PRO A 1 10.02 4.10 -3.48
C PRO A 1 10.22 2.67 -3.98
N MET A 2 10.84 1.82 -3.17
CA MET A 2 11.14 0.44 -3.51
C MET A 2 10.98 -0.41 -2.25
N ALA A 3 10.19 -1.50 -2.33
CA ALA A 3 9.95 -2.38 -1.20
C ALA A 3 11.26 -3.05 -0.76
N THR A 4 11.59 -2.94 0.51
CA THR A 4 12.79 -3.56 1.09
C THR A 4 12.49 -4.92 1.70
N GLU A 5 11.21 -5.19 2.01
CA GLU A 5 10.72 -6.38 2.72
C GLU A 5 11.41 -6.60 4.07
N LYS A 6 11.78 -5.50 4.75
CA LYS A 6 12.51 -5.51 6.03
C LYS A 6 11.62 -5.34 7.24
N SER A 7 10.29 -5.26 7.08
CA SER A 7 9.38 -5.31 8.23
C SER A 7 9.44 -6.67 8.91
N VAL A 8 8.97 -6.74 10.15
CA VAL A 8 8.88 -7.98 10.93
C VAL A 8 7.43 -8.24 11.32
N GLY A 9 7.13 -9.45 11.80
CA GLY A 9 5.79 -9.78 12.25
C GLY A 9 4.71 -9.50 11.21
N GLU A 10 3.71 -8.75 11.58
CA GLU A 10 2.60 -8.36 10.73
C GLU A 10 2.83 -6.99 10.04
N GLY A 11 4.08 -6.67 9.72
CA GLY A 11 4.43 -5.43 9.01
C GLY A 11 5.01 -4.34 9.91
N GLU A 12 5.40 -4.67 11.15
CA GLU A 12 5.99 -3.71 12.07
C GLU A 12 7.34 -3.19 11.55
N VAL A 13 7.61 -1.92 11.78
CA VAL A 13 8.89 -1.29 11.47
C VAL A 13 10.00 -1.92 12.29
N SER A 14 10.93 -2.59 11.62
CA SER A 14 12.11 -3.22 12.24
C SER A 14 13.27 -2.23 12.38
N GLU A 15 14.25 -2.57 13.24
CA GLU A 15 15.50 -1.80 13.30
C GLU A 15 16.26 -1.88 11.98
N GLY A 16 16.25 -3.03 11.31
CA GLY A 16 16.89 -3.18 9.99
C GLY A 16 16.27 -2.29 8.89
N LEU A 17 14.99 -1.93 9.00
CA LEU A 17 14.36 -0.96 8.14
C LEU A 17 14.79 0.47 8.51
N CYS A 18 14.85 0.79 9.79
CA CYS A 18 15.38 2.07 10.28
C CYS A 18 16.83 2.28 9.84
N ASP A 19 17.68 1.26 9.96
CA ASP A 19 19.06 1.30 9.53
C ASP A 19 19.19 1.55 8.02
N TYR A 20 18.35 0.91 7.22
CA TYR A 20 18.33 1.14 5.78
C TYR A 20 18.06 2.61 5.45
N TYR A 21 17.04 3.23 6.04
CA TYR A 21 16.74 4.64 5.78
C TYR A 21 17.77 5.57 6.38
N ARG A 22 18.32 5.25 7.55
CA ARG A 22 19.45 6.00 8.18
C ARG A 22 20.66 6.05 7.26
N GLU A 23 21.06 4.90 6.71
CA GLU A 23 22.17 4.82 5.74
C GLU A 23 21.90 5.64 4.49
N LYS A 24 20.69 5.53 3.90
CA LYS A 24 20.35 6.25 2.66
C LYS A 24 20.28 7.76 2.84
N THR A 25 19.95 8.24 4.02
CA THR A 25 19.79 9.68 4.31
C THR A 25 20.98 10.30 5.01
N ALA A 26 21.96 9.53 5.46
CA ALA A 26 23.10 9.99 6.28
C ALA A 26 23.89 11.18 5.71
N GLY A 27 23.89 11.37 4.40
CA GLY A 27 24.60 12.49 3.76
C GLY A 27 23.85 13.83 3.80
N GLY A 28 22.55 13.85 4.19
CA GLY A 28 21.71 15.06 4.17
C GLY A 28 21.46 15.64 2.76
N TYR A 29 21.67 14.85 1.71
CA TYR A 29 21.55 15.32 0.31
C TYR A 29 20.14 15.26 -0.26
N PHE A 30 19.22 14.57 0.42
CA PHE A 30 17.83 14.43 -0.03
C PHE A 30 16.94 15.46 0.64
N GLY A 31 16.25 16.28 -0.14
CA GLY A 31 15.21 17.19 0.38
C GLY A 31 13.93 16.46 0.79
N LEU A 32 13.62 15.34 0.11
CA LEU A 32 12.44 14.54 0.33
C LEU A 32 12.74 13.05 0.14
N VAL A 33 12.21 12.22 1.04
CA VAL A 33 12.22 10.76 0.97
C VAL A 33 10.77 10.26 0.91
N ILE A 34 10.46 9.42 -0.05
CA ILE A 34 9.19 8.68 -0.08
C ILE A 34 9.51 7.25 0.37
N THR A 35 8.92 6.83 1.49
CA THR A 35 9.14 5.48 2.01
C THR A 35 8.49 4.42 1.12
N GLU A 36 8.93 3.18 1.26
CA GLU A 36 8.33 2.04 0.55
C GLU A 36 6.83 1.94 0.79
N HIS A 37 6.12 1.35 -0.18
CA HIS A 37 4.67 1.23 -0.10
C HIS A 37 4.24 0.36 1.09
N SER A 38 3.32 0.88 1.88
CA SER A 38 2.79 0.25 3.08
C SER A 38 1.33 -0.14 2.89
N TYR A 39 0.90 -1.32 3.33
CA TYR A 39 -0.47 -1.76 3.15
C TYR A 39 -1.43 -1.11 4.15
N ILE A 40 -2.63 -0.72 3.67
CA ILE A 40 -3.66 -0.03 4.47
C ILE A 40 -4.56 -0.98 5.25
N ASN A 41 -4.66 -2.23 4.80
CA ASN A 41 -5.36 -3.33 5.46
C ASN A 41 -4.71 -4.67 5.04
N LYS A 42 -4.95 -5.73 5.79
CA LYS A 42 -4.32 -7.05 5.55
C LYS A 42 -4.69 -7.67 4.21
N GLU A 43 -5.90 -7.44 3.74
CA GLU A 43 -6.39 -7.94 2.45
C GLU A 43 -5.63 -7.32 1.26
N GLY A 44 -5.12 -6.12 1.44
CA GLY A 44 -4.34 -5.40 0.43
C GLY A 44 -2.83 -5.57 0.52
N GLN A 45 -2.32 -6.50 1.33
CA GLN A 45 -0.89 -6.76 1.45
C GLN A 45 -0.33 -7.37 0.15
N ALA A 46 0.74 -6.76 -0.38
CA ALA A 46 1.36 -7.17 -1.66
C ALA A 46 2.47 -8.21 -1.52
N SER A 47 3.17 -8.24 -0.39
CA SER A 47 4.28 -9.17 -0.14
C SER A 47 4.50 -9.42 1.35
N VAL A 48 5.12 -10.55 1.66
CA VAL A 48 5.66 -10.81 3.00
C VAL A 48 6.76 -9.79 3.30
N GLY A 49 6.77 -9.21 4.50
CA GLY A 49 7.74 -8.19 4.89
C GLY A 49 7.41 -6.77 4.41
N GLN A 50 6.23 -6.56 3.79
CA GLN A 50 5.72 -5.21 3.53
C GLN A 50 5.33 -4.51 4.83
N VAL A 51 5.62 -3.20 4.93
CA VAL A 51 5.27 -2.38 6.10
C VAL A 51 3.76 -2.20 6.22
N SER A 52 3.25 -2.21 7.44
CA SER A 52 1.85 -1.96 7.80
C SER A 52 1.60 -0.49 8.15
N VAL A 53 0.43 0.02 7.73
CA VAL A 53 -0.23 1.22 8.25
C VAL A 53 -1.71 0.91 8.56
N SER A 54 -2.00 -0.37 8.80
CA SER A 54 -3.36 -0.90 8.89
C SER A 54 -4.02 -0.72 10.26
N CYS A 55 -3.23 -0.54 11.32
CA CYS A 55 -3.72 -0.41 12.69
C CYS A 55 -2.98 0.67 13.48
N ASP A 56 -3.58 1.12 14.57
CA ASP A 56 -3.02 2.23 15.38
C ASP A 56 -1.74 1.81 16.13
N THR A 57 -1.53 0.51 16.35
CA THR A 57 -0.29 -0.03 16.93
C THR A 57 0.93 0.19 16.03
N ASP A 58 0.74 0.42 14.72
CA ASP A 58 1.82 0.70 13.78
C ASP A 58 2.45 2.08 14.00
N ILE A 59 1.71 3.03 14.62
CA ILE A 59 2.10 4.44 14.76
C ILE A 59 3.48 4.60 15.43
N GLU A 60 3.75 3.87 16.49
CA GLU A 60 5.02 4.00 17.21
C GLU A 60 6.24 3.51 16.40
N GLY A 61 6.07 2.45 15.63
CA GLY A 61 7.09 1.99 14.68
C GLY A 61 7.35 3.01 13.57
N LEU A 62 6.27 3.54 13.01
CA LEU A 62 6.33 4.56 11.96
C LEU A 62 6.97 5.86 12.46
N LYS A 63 6.72 6.29 13.72
CA LYS A 63 7.43 7.43 14.34
C LYS A 63 8.94 7.25 14.34
N ARG A 64 9.43 6.09 14.78
CA ARG A 64 10.86 5.80 14.77
C ARG A 64 11.47 5.95 13.37
N LEU A 65 10.74 5.48 12.35
CA LEU A 65 11.19 5.61 10.95
C LEU A 65 11.24 7.07 10.50
N VAL A 66 10.23 7.87 10.85
CA VAL A 66 10.19 9.32 10.59
C VAL A 66 11.37 10.03 11.25
N GLU A 67 11.62 9.77 12.54
CA GLU A 67 12.72 10.35 13.29
C GLU A 67 14.08 10.09 12.63
N VAL A 68 14.31 8.86 12.18
CA VAL A 68 15.53 8.46 11.47
C VAL A 68 15.77 9.32 10.22
N VAL A 69 14.71 9.58 9.43
CA VAL A 69 14.82 10.39 8.21
C VAL A 69 14.97 11.88 8.54
N HIS A 70 14.20 12.38 9.51
CA HIS A 70 14.24 13.80 9.91
C HIS A 70 15.60 14.23 10.49
N VAL A 71 16.34 13.33 11.16
CA VAL A 71 17.69 13.61 11.68
C VAL A 71 18.64 14.10 10.57
N SER A 72 18.46 13.63 9.33
CA SER A 72 19.25 14.06 8.19
C SER A 72 18.80 15.39 7.56
N GLY A 73 17.70 15.99 8.06
CA GLY A 73 17.10 17.22 7.52
C GLY A 73 16.15 16.97 6.33
N SER A 74 15.94 15.72 5.95
CA SER A 74 15.01 15.35 4.85
C SER A 74 13.55 15.40 5.32
N LYS A 75 12.64 15.81 4.43
CA LYS A 75 11.21 15.56 4.59
C LYS A 75 10.90 14.10 4.27
N VAL A 76 9.81 13.54 4.85
CA VAL A 76 9.42 12.16 4.62
C VAL A 76 7.93 12.03 4.32
N ILE A 77 7.60 11.29 3.25
CA ILE A 77 6.24 10.95 2.81
C ILE A 77 6.07 9.43 2.89
N ALA A 78 4.95 8.97 3.44
CA ALA A 78 4.58 7.56 3.38
C ALA A 78 3.82 7.26 2.08
N GLN A 79 4.27 6.27 1.32
CA GLN A 79 3.47 5.73 0.22
C GLN A 79 2.54 4.65 0.78
N ILE A 80 1.21 4.84 0.64
CA ILE A 80 0.19 3.89 1.11
C ILE A 80 -0.43 3.14 -0.07
N ASN A 81 -0.75 1.86 0.12
CA ASN A 81 -1.09 0.94 -0.94
C ASN A 81 -2.16 -0.09 -0.55
N HIS A 82 -2.88 -0.57 -1.58
CA HIS A 82 -3.67 -1.79 -1.55
C HIS A 82 -3.40 -2.58 -2.83
N ALA A 83 -2.97 -3.84 -2.69
CA ALA A 83 -2.52 -4.63 -3.85
C ALA A 83 -3.65 -5.06 -4.78
N GLY A 84 -4.91 -5.04 -4.30
CA GLY A 84 -6.04 -5.49 -5.10
C GLY A 84 -5.90 -6.95 -5.50
N GLY A 85 -6.21 -7.28 -6.74
CA GLY A 85 -6.10 -8.62 -7.28
C GLY A 85 -4.69 -9.25 -7.21
N LYS A 86 -3.66 -8.48 -6.84
CA LYS A 86 -2.29 -8.98 -6.62
C LYS A 86 -1.97 -9.27 -5.15
N ALA A 87 -2.95 -9.17 -4.25
CA ALA A 87 -2.74 -9.37 -2.83
C ALA A 87 -2.41 -10.82 -2.48
N ILE A 88 -1.47 -10.98 -1.55
CA ILE A 88 -1.00 -12.31 -1.14
C ILE A 88 -1.95 -13.05 -0.20
N CYS A 89 -3.01 -12.40 0.29
CA CYS A 89 -4.02 -13.03 1.15
C CYS A 89 -4.71 -14.23 0.49
N ALA A 90 -4.76 -14.26 -0.84
CA ALA A 90 -5.41 -15.33 -1.60
C ALA A 90 -4.46 -16.44 -2.09
N LEU A 91 -3.19 -16.44 -1.68
CA LEU A 91 -2.21 -17.41 -2.17
C LEU A 91 -2.47 -18.83 -1.71
N ASP A 92 -3.06 -19.03 -0.53
CA ASP A 92 -3.41 -20.35 -0.01
C ASP A 92 -4.75 -20.89 -0.54
N GLY A 93 -5.47 -20.07 -1.33
CA GLY A 93 -6.77 -20.41 -1.90
C GLY A 93 -7.94 -20.40 -0.89
N SER A 94 -7.73 -19.99 0.35
CA SER A 94 -8.78 -19.92 1.37
C SER A 94 -9.74 -18.75 1.15
N VAL A 95 -9.26 -17.69 0.53
CA VAL A 95 -10.02 -16.50 0.14
C VAL A 95 -9.64 -16.06 -1.27
N THR A 96 -10.39 -15.14 -1.86
CA THR A 96 -10.06 -14.49 -3.12
C THR A 96 -9.65 -13.05 -2.88
N ALA A 97 -8.74 -12.52 -3.70
CA ALA A 97 -8.28 -11.14 -3.58
C ALA A 97 -9.35 -10.15 -4.07
N PRO A 98 -9.56 -9.01 -3.42
CA PRO A 98 -10.51 -8.00 -3.89
C PRO A 98 -9.96 -7.26 -5.12
N ALA A 99 -10.75 -7.16 -6.18
CA ALA A 99 -10.38 -6.47 -7.42
C ALA A 99 -11.58 -5.78 -8.07
N PRO A 100 -11.38 -4.84 -9.00
CA PRO A 100 -12.51 -4.24 -9.74
C PRO A 100 -13.34 -5.30 -10.44
N THR A 101 -12.68 -6.33 -10.98
CA THR A 101 -13.33 -7.44 -11.68
C THR A 101 -12.68 -8.75 -11.25
N GLY A 102 -13.53 -9.75 -10.95
CA GLY A 102 -13.10 -11.13 -10.64
C GLY A 102 -12.50 -11.81 -11.86
N MET A 103 -11.18 -11.84 -11.91
CA MET A 103 -10.38 -12.50 -12.94
C MET A 103 -9.06 -12.98 -12.32
N PRO A 104 -8.36 -13.94 -12.95
CA PRO A 104 -7.04 -14.33 -12.47
C PRO A 104 -6.04 -13.16 -12.52
N TYR A 105 -5.29 -13.00 -11.45
CA TYR A 105 -4.19 -12.06 -11.35
C TYR A 105 -2.88 -12.81 -11.06
N THR A 106 -1.79 -12.07 -11.05
CA THR A 106 -0.48 -12.60 -10.71
C THR A 106 0.17 -11.67 -9.70
N THR A 107 0.66 -12.22 -8.58
CA THR A 107 1.40 -11.43 -7.57
C THR A 107 2.65 -10.82 -8.17
N THR A 108 3.31 -9.94 -7.43
CA THR A 108 4.60 -9.36 -7.83
C THR A 108 5.71 -10.40 -8.00
N ARG A 109 5.54 -11.60 -7.42
CA ARG A 109 6.49 -12.74 -7.53
C ARG A 109 6.10 -13.74 -8.61
N GLY A 110 5.03 -13.50 -9.36
CA GLY A 110 4.60 -14.36 -10.46
C GLY A 110 3.66 -15.51 -10.05
N GLU A 111 3.17 -15.53 -8.82
CA GLU A 111 2.24 -16.55 -8.32
C GLU A 111 0.81 -16.21 -8.77
N ALA A 112 0.06 -17.22 -9.22
CA ALA A 112 -1.32 -17.05 -9.63
C ALA A 112 -2.23 -16.80 -8.43
N VAL A 113 -3.15 -15.87 -8.55
CA VAL A 113 -4.13 -15.48 -7.52
C VAL A 113 -5.51 -15.34 -8.16
N GLU A 114 -6.50 -15.94 -7.52
CA GLU A 114 -7.90 -15.75 -7.87
C GLU A 114 -8.46 -14.50 -7.18
N ALA A 115 -9.18 -13.69 -7.94
CA ALA A 115 -9.81 -12.47 -7.41
C ALA A 115 -11.34 -12.51 -7.57
N HIS A 116 -12.03 -11.81 -6.69
CA HIS A 116 -13.46 -11.55 -6.82
C HIS A 116 -13.74 -10.09 -7.19
N THR A 117 -14.89 -9.85 -7.79
CA THR A 117 -15.37 -8.50 -8.08
C THR A 117 -15.82 -7.85 -6.78
N MET A 118 -15.20 -6.74 -6.40
CA MET A 118 -15.57 -5.98 -5.21
C MET A 118 -17.02 -5.49 -5.28
N SER A 119 -17.74 -5.69 -4.20
CA SER A 119 -19.03 -5.05 -3.95
C SER A 119 -18.87 -3.56 -3.64
N GLN A 120 -19.97 -2.80 -3.68
CA GLN A 120 -19.96 -1.38 -3.25
C GLN A 120 -19.47 -1.24 -1.80
N ALA A 121 -19.91 -2.12 -0.91
CA ALA A 121 -19.52 -2.08 0.50
C ALA A 121 -18.00 -2.28 0.70
N GLU A 122 -17.37 -3.16 -0.08
CA GLU A 122 -15.90 -3.36 -0.05
C GLU A 122 -15.16 -2.15 -0.61
N ILE A 123 -15.68 -1.52 -1.67
CA ILE A 123 -15.11 -0.27 -2.20
C ILE A 123 -15.18 0.83 -1.14
N ASP A 124 -16.33 1.02 -0.50
CA ASP A 124 -16.53 2.02 0.55
C ASP A 124 -15.59 1.76 1.75
N GLN A 125 -15.39 0.48 2.12
CA GLN A 125 -14.47 0.10 3.19
C GLN A 125 -13.02 0.43 2.82
N VAL A 126 -12.58 0.12 1.61
CA VAL A 126 -11.21 0.44 1.15
C VAL A 126 -10.97 1.96 1.14
N ILE A 127 -11.95 2.76 0.72
CA ILE A 127 -11.88 4.23 0.79
C ILE A 127 -11.68 4.68 2.26
N ALA A 128 -12.44 4.10 3.18
CA ALA A 128 -12.32 4.39 4.61
C ALA A 128 -10.95 3.96 5.17
N ASP A 129 -10.40 2.82 4.71
CA ASP A 129 -9.09 2.30 5.11
C ASP A 129 -7.96 3.21 4.62
N PHE A 130 -8.00 3.71 3.37
CA PHE A 130 -7.05 4.72 2.89
C PHE A 130 -7.07 5.97 3.76
N ALA A 131 -8.27 6.47 4.11
CA ALA A 131 -8.42 7.63 4.98
C ALA A 131 -7.90 7.36 6.41
N ALA A 132 -8.13 6.16 6.95
CA ALA A 132 -7.61 5.75 8.25
C ALA A 132 -6.08 5.63 8.25
N ALA A 133 -5.51 5.00 7.21
CA ALA A 133 -4.06 4.91 7.02
C ALA A 133 -3.40 6.28 6.94
N ALA A 134 -3.98 7.22 6.18
CA ALA A 134 -3.47 8.59 6.09
C ALA A 134 -3.49 9.31 7.44
N ARG A 135 -4.51 9.08 8.28
CA ARG A 135 -4.56 9.62 9.65
C ARG A 135 -3.44 9.05 10.54
N ARG A 136 -3.15 7.74 10.44
CA ARG A 136 -2.05 7.09 11.19
C ARG A 136 -0.69 7.60 10.75
N VAL A 137 -0.46 7.73 9.45
CA VAL A 137 0.74 8.33 8.88
C VAL A 137 0.96 9.75 9.41
N LYS A 138 -0.09 10.57 9.42
CA LYS A 138 -0.05 11.92 10.01
C LYS A 138 0.28 11.88 11.50
N ALA A 139 -0.35 10.99 12.27
CA ALA A 139 -0.11 10.82 13.70
C ALA A 139 1.33 10.35 14.01
N ALA A 140 1.93 9.58 13.10
CA ALA A 140 3.34 9.17 13.17
C ALA A 140 4.33 10.31 12.83
N GLY A 141 3.87 11.46 12.35
CA GLY A 141 4.71 12.63 12.11
C GLY A 141 5.30 12.73 10.70
N TYR A 142 4.83 11.96 9.74
CA TYR A 142 5.19 12.13 8.34
C TYR A 142 4.77 13.51 7.82
N ASP A 143 5.53 14.05 6.89
CA ASP A 143 5.26 15.34 6.23
C ASP A 143 4.14 15.25 5.17
N GLY A 144 3.82 14.05 4.72
CA GLY A 144 2.76 13.82 3.75
C GLY A 144 2.46 12.34 3.49
N VAL A 145 1.49 12.12 2.60
CA VAL A 145 1.06 10.81 2.13
C VAL A 145 1.10 10.80 0.61
N GLU A 146 1.62 9.73 0.03
CA GLU A 146 1.48 9.42 -1.39
C GLU A 146 0.57 8.21 -1.56
N ILE A 147 -0.46 8.36 -2.38
CA ILE A 147 -1.38 7.27 -2.71
C ILE A 147 -0.82 6.51 -3.92
N HIS A 148 -0.55 5.23 -3.74
CA HIS A 148 0.01 4.39 -4.80
C HIS A 148 -1.06 4.01 -5.84
N SER A 149 -1.04 4.65 -7.01
CA SER A 149 -1.99 4.44 -8.12
C SER A 149 -1.35 3.81 -9.35
N ALA A 150 -0.25 3.07 -9.17
CA ALA A 150 0.53 2.50 -10.28
C ALA A 150 0.74 0.99 -10.16
N HIS A 151 1.55 0.43 -11.02
CA HIS A 151 2.09 -0.94 -11.02
C HIS A 151 1.05 -2.07 -11.02
N GLY A 152 -0.17 -1.78 -11.47
CA GLY A 152 -1.26 -2.76 -11.50
C GLY A 152 -1.75 -3.13 -10.10
N TYR A 153 -1.64 -2.25 -9.11
CA TYR A 153 -2.29 -2.35 -7.81
C TYR A 153 -3.72 -1.82 -7.85
N LEU A 154 -4.47 -1.87 -6.76
CA LEU A 154 -5.92 -1.69 -6.76
C LEU A 154 -6.39 -0.45 -7.53
N LEU A 155 -5.86 0.73 -7.22
CA LEU A 155 -6.29 1.96 -7.90
C LEU A 155 -5.94 1.95 -9.40
N ASN A 156 -4.77 1.42 -9.76
CA ASN A 156 -4.41 1.23 -11.15
C ASN A 156 -5.31 0.18 -11.84
N GLN A 157 -5.76 -0.84 -11.10
CA GLN A 157 -6.71 -1.84 -11.62
C GLN A 157 -8.07 -1.19 -11.92
N PHE A 158 -8.57 -0.29 -11.07
CA PHE A 158 -9.78 0.49 -11.34
C PHE A 158 -9.61 1.44 -12.53
N TYR A 159 -8.47 2.09 -12.63
CA TYR A 159 -8.17 3.02 -13.72
C TYR A 159 -8.03 2.33 -15.08
N SER A 160 -7.54 1.09 -15.13
CA SER A 160 -7.23 0.41 -16.38
C SER A 160 -8.44 -0.34 -16.95
N PRO A 161 -8.87 -0.07 -18.19
CA PRO A 161 -9.96 -0.82 -18.83
C PRO A 161 -9.59 -2.29 -19.12
N ILE A 162 -8.33 -2.68 -18.98
CA ILE A 162 -7.90 -4.08 -19.11
C ILE A 162 -8.35 -4.89 -17.90
N SER A 163 -8.21 -4.36 -16.70
CA SER A 163 -8.55 -5.01 -15.43
C SER A 163 -9.92 -4.60 -14.89
N ASN A 164 -10.43 -3.43 -15.27
CA ASN A 164 -11.74 -2.93 -14.86
C ASN A 164 -12.77 -3.14 -15.99
N ARG A 165 -13.59 -4.18 -15.83
CA ARG A 165 -14.70 -4.52 -16.73
C ARG A 165 -16.05 -4.39 -16.04
N ARG A 166 -16.14 -3.48 -15.06
CA ARG A 166 -17.38 -3.19 -14.35
C ARG A 166 -18.37 -2.46 -15.25
N GLU A 167 -19.66 -2.71 -15.01
CA GLU A 167 -20.78 -2.09 -15.73
C GLU A 167 -21.57 -1.10 -14.84
N ASP A 168 -21.11 -0.87 -13.60
CA ASP A 168 -21.71 0.06 -12.64
C ASP A 168 -21.04 1.46 -12.69
N SER A 169 -21.26 2.28 -11.66
CA SER A 169 -20.69 3.63 -11.56
C SER A 169 -19.16 3.68 -11.61
N TYR A 170 -18.48 2.56 -11.33
CA TYR A 170 -17.02 2.42 -11.38
C TYR A 170 -16.54 1.76 -12.69
N THR A 171 -17.28 1.93 -13.78
CA THR A 171 -16.94 1.32 -15.08
C THR A 171 -15.55 1.73 -15.58
N GLY A 172 -14.84 0.80 -16.19
CA GLY A 172 -13.55 1.07 -16.87
C GLY A 172 -13.70 1.76 -18.22
N GLU A 173 -14.91 1.99 -18.73
CA GLU A 173 -15.14 2.55 -20.06
C GLU A 173 -15.10 4.08 -20.11
N THR A 174 -15.43 4.74 -19.00
CA THR A 174 -15.46 6.21 -18.92
C THR A 174 -14.38 6.74 -17.98
N ILE A 175 -14.01 8.00 -18.12
CA ILE A 175 -13.05 8.65 -17.21
C ILE A 175 -13.69 8.77 -15.82
N GLU A 176 -14.95 9.18 -15.75
CA GLU A 176 -15.71 9.36 -14.51
C GLU A 176 -15.80 8.05 -13.71
N GLY A 177 -15.99 6.92 -14.40
CA GLY A 177 -16.05 5.61 -13.75
C GLY A 177 -14.68 5.08 -13.28
N ARG A 178 -13.58 5.62 -13.80
CA ARG A 178 -12.21 5.23 -13.45
C ARG A 178 -11.56 6.10 -12.38
N THR A 179 -12.14 7.27 -12.09
CA THR A 179 -11.61 8.30 -11.18
C THR A 179 -12.62 8.69 -10.12
#